data_c2186103c562071f403a1071fe37dd3d
#
_entry.id   c2186103c562071f403a1071fe37dd3d
#
_cell.length_a   1.000
_cell.length_b   1.000
_cell.length_c   1.000
_cell.angle_alpha   90.00
_cell.angle_beta   90.00
_cell.angle_gamma   90.00
#
_symmetry.space_group_name_H-M   'P 1'
#
loop_
_entity.id
_entity.type
_entity.pdbx_description
1 polymer ?
#
loop_
_entity_poly.entity_id
_entity_poly.type
_entity_poly.pdbx_seq_one_letter_code
_entity_poly.pdbx_strand_id
1 'polypeptide(L)'
;MNRKVEIGKKGKVVVKWKVLPIDYSVEAKNDIISKVAEKYAIDKDRVSVEPVFIKKDENGNESPFTNEVITNIQDPAFQQKLFKEFIDLKEIKDYDFDTILSIDESINNKIDYEQYASNKRYTIKWIKWSNFMSYGSDNFFDFTKIKGLTLLTSEPANQGGKTSFCLDLFRFLLFGKVTSRESDWTLSKVFNSYLPECTEVNVEGCINIDGQDYVIKRTVTRPALKKRTEKSKVSQKVSYYKVVNDTYIALEDDDSDNGMSTTETNKIIKESIGNERDFDLMICVDADNLKGLISLKDTERGRLMARWIGLLPLEEKDKIASETFNKEIVSLLKMYLYSKDELCAIIVEN
;
A
#
# COMPACT_ATOMS: atom_id res chain seq x y z
N MET A 1 6.67 -12.04 -34.59
CA MET A 1 6.23 -12.46 -33.23
C MET A 1 7.20 -13.51 -32.69
N ASN A 2 8.08 -13.13 -31.77
CA ASN A 2 9.00 -14.08 -31.15
C ASN A 2 8.31 -14.79 -29.98
N ARG A 3 7.98 -16.07 -30.17
CA ARG A 3 7.39 -16.92 -29.11
C ARG A 3 8.40 -18.00 -28.75
N LYS A 4 8.72 -18.09 -27.44
CA LYS A 4 9.51 -19.19 -26.90
C LYS A 4 8.56 -20.20 -26.26
N VAL A 5 8.60 -21.45 -26.69
CA VAL A 5 7.77 -22.55 -26.17
C VAL A 5 8.67 -23.43 -25.31
N GLU A 6 8.33 -23.62 -24.06
CA GLU A 6 9.03 -24.49 -23.12
C GLU A 6 8.10 -25.65 -22.72
N ILE A 7 8.57 -26.88 -22.89
CA ILE A 7 7.81 -28.08 -22.50
C ILE A 7 8.24 -28.46 -21.06
N GLY A 8 7.35 -28.34 -20.11
CA GLY A 8 7.61 -28.69 -18.71
C GLY A 8 7.62 -30.20 -18.46
N LYS A 9 8.27 -30.61 -17.35
CA LYS A 9 8.47 -32.02 -16.93
C LYS A 9 7.20 -32.89 -16.78
N LYS A 10 5.99 -32.30 -16.82
CA LYS A 10 4.69 -33.01 -16.72
C LYS A 10 3.84 -32.90 -18.01
N GLY A 11 4.45 -32.61 -19.15
CA GLY A 11 3.73 -32.44 -20.42
C GLY A 11 2.82 -31.22 -20.47
N LYS A 12 3.01 -30.22 -19.60
CA LYS A 12 2.41 -28.89 -19.75
C LYS A 12 3.28 -28.04 -20.67
N VAL A 13 2.64 -27.33 -21.58
CA VAL A 13 3.30 -26.41 -22.49
C VAL A 13 3.11 -24.99 -21.95
N VAL A 14 4.22 -24.31 -21.69
CA VAL A 14 4.21 -22.91 -21.29
C VAL A 14 4.68 -22.06 -22.47
N VAL A 15 3.83 -21.13 -22.90
CA VAL A 15 4.13 -20.20 -23.98
C VAL A 15 4.40 -18.83 -23.37
N LYS A 16 5.65 -18.36 -23.44
CA LYS A 16 6.00 -16.99 -23.09
C LYS A 16 5.68 -16.08 -24.27
N TRP A 17 4.66 -15.24 -24.10
CA TRP A 17 4.16 -14.34 -25.13
C TRP A 17 4.61 -12.91 -24.84
N LYS A 18 5.57 -12.43 -25.64
CA LYS A 18 5.96 -11.02 -25.59
C LYS A 18 4.87 -10.16 -26.21
N VAL A 19 4.32 -9.24 -25.46
CA VAL A 19 3.18 -8.40 -25.85
C VAL A 19 3.34 -6.98 -25.31
N LEU A 20 2.97 -5.99 -26.11
CA LEU A 20 2.80 -4.63 -25.62
C LEU A 20 1.54 -4.57 -24.74
N PRO A 21 1.53 -3.77 -23.66
CA PRO A 21 0.34 -3.67 -22.80
C PRO A 21 -0.94 -3.33 -23.56
N ILE A 22 -0.85 -2.50 -24.59
CA ILE A 22 -1.99 -2.08 -25.43
C ILE A 22 -2.54 -3.22 -26.30
N ASP A 23 -1.69 -4.18 -26.66
CA ASP A 23 -2.06 -5.30 -27.53
C ASP A 23 -2.52 -6.53 -26.74
N TYR A 24 -2.52 -6.46 -25.40
CA TYR A 24 -2.95 -7.57 -24.57
C TYR A 24 -4.47 -7.61 -24.46
N SER A 25 -5.05 -8.74 -24.84
CA SER A 25 -6.44 -9.07 -24.56
C SER A 25 -6.60 -10.53 -24.15
N VAL A 26 -7.66 -10.82 -23.40
CA VAL A 26 -7.99 -12.20 -22.99
C VAL A 26 -8.32 -13.06 -24.22
N GLU A 27 -8.93 -12.46 -25.24
CA GLU A 27 -9.26 -13.12 -26.50
C GLU A 27 -8.00 -13.51 -27.27
N ALA A 28 -7.02 -12.59 -27.40
CA ALA A 28 -5.74 -12.87 -28.02
C ALA A 28 -4.97 -13.97 -27.28
N LYS A 29 -5.04 -13.99 -25.94
CA LYS A 29 -4.48 -15.07 -25.12
C LYS A 29 -5.13 -16.41 -25.41
N ASN A 30 -6.46 -16.47 -25.48
CA ASN A 30 -7.22 -17.69 -25.75
C ASN A 30 -7.00 -18.20 -27.20
N ASP A 31 -6.85 -17.29 -28.15
CA ASP A 31 -6.48 -17.63 -29.53
C ASP A 31 -5.10 -18.30 -29.60
N ILE A 32 -4.12 -17.80 -28.84
CA ILE A 32 -2.79 -18.43 -28.74
C ILE A 32 -2.88 -19.82 -28.14
N ILE A 33 -3.66 -20.00 -27.05
CA ILE A 33 -3.88 -21.32 -26.42
C ILE A 33 -4.45 -22.29 -27.46
N SER A 34 -5.47 -21.88 -28.21
CA SER A 34 -6.11 -22.72 -29.21
C SER A 34 -5.17 -23.10 -30.34
N LYS A 35 -4.42 -22.14 -30.89
CA LYS A 35 -3.42 -22.40 -31.97
C LYS A 35 -2.27 -23.31 -31.54
N VAL A 36 -1.83 -23.18 -30.26
CA VAL A 36 -0.76 -24.04 -29.72
C VAL A 36 -1.29 -25.46 -29.47
N ALA A 37 -2.47 -25.58 -28.88
CA ALA A 37 -3.12 -26.86 -28.64
C ALA A 37 -3.32 -27.65 -29.94
N GLU A 38 -3.82 -26.99 -30.97
CA GLU A 38 -4.00 -27.58 -32.30
C GLU A 38 -2.65 -27.98 -32.94
N LYS A 39 -1.66 -27.09 -32.94
CA LYS A 39 -0.34 -27.32 -33.57
C LYS A 39 0.41 -28.50 -32.96
N TYR A 40 0.27 -28.73 -31.65
CA TYR A 40 0.98 -29.78 -30.94
C TYR A 40 0.09 -30.97 -30.56
N ALA A 41 -1.17 -30.98 -31.01
CA ALA A 41 -2.17 -32.01 -30.73
C ALA A 41 -2.31 -32.33 -29.21
N ILE A 42 -2.40 -31.28 -28.39
CA ILE A 42 -2.55 -31.38 -26.93
C ILE A 42 -3.82 -30.70 -26.47
N ASP A 43 -4.34 -31.10 -25.29
CA ASP A 43 -5.52 -30.48 -24.72
C ASP A 43 -5.23 -29.02 -24.31
N LYS A 44 -6.22 -28.15 -24.50
CA LYS A 44 -6.11 -26.72 -24.16
C LYS A 44 -5.75 -26.48 -22.68
N ASP A 45 -6.22 -27.33 -21.80
CA ASP A 45 -5.96 -27.27 -20.35
C ASP A 45 -4.49 -27.53 -19.98
N ARG A 46 -3.73 -28.07 -20.91
CA ARG A 46 -2.29 -28.31 -20.78
C ARG A 46 -1.43 -27.20 -21.33
N VAL A 47 -2.03 -26.20 -21.98
CA VAL A 47 -1.35 -25.03 -22.51
C VAL A 47 -1.54 -23.84 -21.57
N SER A 48 -0.45 -23.30 -21.06
CA SER A 48 -0.43 -22.05 -20.27
C SER A 48 0.26 -20.95 -21.09
N VAL A 49 -0.36 -19.79 -21.18
CA VAL A 49 0.24 -18.61 -21.83
C VAL A 49 0.58 -17.59 -20.76
N GLU A 50 1.86 -17.31 -20.61
CA GLU A 50 2.40 -16.28 -19.70
C GLU A 50 2.74 -15.04 -20.54
N PRO A 51 1.98 -13.94 -20.39
CA PRO A 51 2.32 -12.69 -21.05
C PRO A 51 3.61 -12.12 -20.45
N VAL A 52 4.58 -11.82 -21.29
CA VAL A 52 5.78 -11.06 -20.96
C VAL A 52 5.59 -9.68 -21.56
N PHE A 53 5.21 -8.71 -20.75
CA PHE A 53 5.03 -7.35 -21.23
C PHE A 53 6.38 -6.74 -21.61
N ILE A 54 6.41 -6.11 -22.78
CA ILE A 54 7.58 -5.44 -23.32
C ILE A 54 7.24 -4.00 -23.67
N LYS A 55 8.25 -3.13 -23.68
CA LYS A 55 8.20 -1.80 -24.29
C LYS A 55 9.14 -1.79 -25.50
N LYS A 56 8.81 -0.97 -26.51
CA LYS A 56 9.69 -0.69 -27.63
C LYS A 56 10.15 0.75 -27.53
N ASP A 57 11.44 0.99 -27.71
CA ASP A 57 11.97 2.33 -27.85
C ASP A 57 11.73 2.89 -29.27
N GLU A 58 12.09 4.15 -29.49
CA GLU A 58 11.95 4.83 -30.78
C GLU A 58 12.71 4.12 -31.91
N ASN A 59 13.71 3.31 -31.57
CA ASN A 59 14.52 2.51 -32.51
C ASN A 59 13.98 1.09 -32.70
N GLY A 60 12.85 0.75 -32.05
CA GLY A 60 12.22 -0.56 -32.16
C GLY A 60 12.85 -1.65 -31.27
N ASN A 61 13.81 -1.32 -30.39
CA ASN A 61 14.41 -2.29 -29.49
C ASN A 61 13.42 -2.71 -28.40
N GLU A 62 13.32 -4.03 -28.17
CA GLU A 62 12.45 -4.59 -27.15
C GLU A 62 13.17 -4.67 -25.80
N SER A 63 12.60 -4.07 -24.78
CA SER A 63 13.03 -4.22 -23.39
C SER A 63 11.87 -4.74 -22.53
N PRO A 64 12.14 -5.49 -21.44
CA PRO A 64 11.09 -5.89 -20.51
C PRO A 64 10.31 -4.67 -19.99
N PHE A 65 8.99 -4.80 -19.96
CA PHE A 65 8.15 -3.82 -19.28
C PHE A 65 8.32 -4.06 -17.77
N THR A 66 9.30 -3.39 -17.17
CA THR A 66 9.50 -3.42 -15.72
C THR A 66 8.49 -2.49 -15.07
N ASN A 67 8.08 -2.80 -13.83
CA ASN A 67 7.15 -1.98 -13.04
C ASN A 67 7.67 -0.54 -12.74
N GLU A 68 8.79 -0.14 -13.30
CA GLU A 68 9.29 1.24 -13.26
C GLU A 68 8.28 2.26 -13.80
N VAL A 69 7.35 1.81 -14.68
CA VAL A 69 6.31 2.72 -15.21
C VAL A 69 5.31 3.15 -14.13
N ILE A 70 5.06 2.32 -13.12
CA ILE A 70 4.14 2.67 -12.02
C ILE A 70 4.81 3.64 -11.01
N THR A 71 6.13 3.56 -10.87
CA THR A 71 6.89 4.53 -10.06
C THR A 71 6.99 5.90 -10.71
N ASN A 72 6.76 6.02 -12.01
CA ASN A 72 6.95 7.26 -12.77
C ASN A 72 5.66 8.07 -13.03
N ILE A 73 4.49 7.65 -12.53
CA ILE A 73 3.26 8.47 -12.67
C ILE A 73 3.43 9.85 -12.00
N GLN A 74 4.26 9.92 -10.98
CA GLN A 74 4.59 11.16 -10.27
C GLN A 74 5.75 11.94 -10.92
N ASP A 75 6.45 11.35 -11.89
CA ASP A 75 7.54 12.00 -12.61
C ASP A 75 6.97 13.11 -13.52
N PRO A 76 7.37 14.37 -13.35
CA PRO A 76 6.93 15.47 -14.21
C PRO A 76 7.18 15.21 -15.70
N ALA A 77 8.31 14.62 -16.06
CA ALA A 77 8.63 14.31 -17.45
C ALA A 77 7.66 13.27 -18.04
N PHE A 78 7.25 12.29 -17.25
CA PHE A 78 6.23 11.32 -17.68
C PHE A 78 4.84 11.97 -17.82
N GLN A 79 4.47 12.86 -16.90
CA GLN A 79 3.21 13.60 -16.97
C GLN A 79 3.15 14.51 -18.21
N GLN A 80 4.24 15.21 -18.53
CA GLN A 80 4.35 16.02 -19.75
C GLN A 80 4.16 15.20 -21.03
N LYS A 81 4.73 14.00 -21.07
CA LYS A 81 4.53 13.06 -22.18
C LYS A 81 3.06 12.66 -22.31
N LEU A 82 2.39 12.35 -21.21
CA LEU A 82 0.96 12.03 -21.20
C LEU A 82 0.09 13.20 -21.67
N PHE A 83 0.41 14.45 -21.28
CA PHE A 83 -0.30 15.62 -21.79
C PHE A 83 -0.17 15.76 -23.29
N LYS A 84 1.02 15.58 -23.83
CA LYS A 84 1.24 15.65 -25.28
C LYS A 84 0.46 14.56 -26.02
N GLU A 85 0.54 13.32 -25.55
CA GLU A 85 -0.24 12.20 -26.11
C GLU A 85 -1.75 12.47 -26.03
N PHE A 86 -2.25 13.08 -24.93
CA PHE A 86 -3.66 13.41 -24.78
C PHE A 86 -4.11 14.51 -25.75
N ILE A 87 -3.31 15.56 -25.92
CA ILE A 87 -3.56 16.66 -26.86
C ILE A 87 -3.61 16.11 -28.28
N ASP A 88 -2.65 15.28 -28.67
CA ASP A 88 -2.58 14.64 -29.98
C ASP A 88 -3.79 13.72 -30.20
N LEU A 89 -4.16 12.92 -29.22
CA LEU A 89 -5.32 12.01 -29.29
C LEU A 89 -6.66 12.76 -29.43
N LYS A 90 -6.78 13.94 -28.82
CA LYS A 90 -7.97 14.79 -28.89
C LYS A 90 -7.97 15.74 -30.07
N GLU A 91 -6.92 15.71 -30.91
CA GLU A 91 -6.74 16.59 -32.06
C GLU A 91 -6.93 18.07 -31.70
N ILE A 92 -6.49 18.49 -30.49
CA ILE A 92 -6.58 19.86 -30.02
C ILE A 92 -5.58 20.70 -30.82
N LYS A 93 -6.09 21.74 -31.47
CA LYS A 93 -5.31 22.71 -32.25
C LYS A 93 -5.22 24.03 -31.50
N ASP A 94 -4.23 24.84 -31.83
CA ASP A 94 -4.05 26.21 -31.30
C ASP A 94 -3.87 26.23 -29.77
N TYR A 95 -2.87 25.48 -29.27
CA TYR A 95 -2.48 25.48 -27.87
C TYR A 95 -1.03 25.91 -27.70
N ASP A 96 -0.75 26.58 -26.58
CA ASP A 96 0.61 26.86 -26.14
C ASP A 96 1.05 25.83 -25.11
N PHE A 97 1.93 24.93 -25.55
CA PHE A 97 2.40 23.84 -24.70
C PHE A 97 3.25 24.33 -23.52
N ASP A 98 4.02 25.40 -23.70
CA ASP A 98 4.86 25.97 -22.63
C ASP A 98 3.99 26.58 -21.52
N THR A 99 2.89 27.23 -21.88
CA THR A 99 1.90 27.69 -20.91
C THR A 99 1.25 26.52 -20.16
N ILE A 100 0.88 25.43 -20.85
CA ILE A 100 0.34 24.21 -20.19
C ILE A 100 1.35 23.66 -19.19
N LEU A 101 2.62 23.56 -19.56
CA LEU A 101 3.66 23.04 -18.66
C LEU A 101 3.89 23.96 -17.45
N SER A 102 3.85 25.28 -17.62
CA SER A 102 4.01 26.22 -16.50
C SER A 102 2.85 26.11 -15.49
N ILE A 103 1.61 25.93 -15.98
CA ILE A 103 0.45 25.69 -15.14
C ILE A 103 0.59 24.36 -14.40
N ASP A 104 1.00 23.29 -15.11
CA ASP A 104 1.23 21.97 -14.55
C ASP A 104 2.27 22.00 -13.43
N GLU A 105 3.38 22.68 -13.64
CA GLU A 105 4.43 22.87 -12.64
C GLU A 105 3.90 23.63 -11.42
N SER A 106 3.13 24.70 -11.63
CA SER A 106 2.54 25.47 -10.55
C SER A 106 1.56 24.64 -9.68
N ILE A 107 0.85 23.70 -10.29
CA ILE A 107 -0.04 22.76 -9.58
C ILE A 107 0.77 21.69 -8.85
N ASN A 108 1.78 21.11 -9.51
CA ASN A 108 2.65 20.10 -8.92
C ASN A 108 3.36 20.62 -7.66
N ASN A 109 3.79 21.88 -7.65
CA ASN A 109 4.42 22.53 -6.50
C ASN A 109 3.48 22.70 -5.29
N LYS A 110 2.16 22.60 -5.49
CA LYS A 110 1.17 22.64 -4.41
C LYS A 110 0.85 21.26 -3.82
N ILE A 111 1.33 20.18 -4.45
CA ILE A 111 1.07 18.82 -4.02
C ILE A 111 2.22 18.32 -3.14
N ASP A 112 1.90 17.90 -1.93
CA ASP A 112 2.84 17.19 -1.07
C ASP A 112 2.87 15.70 -1.45
N TYR A 113 3.76 15.34 -2.36
CA TYR A 113 3.90 13.96 -2.83
C TYR A 113 4.35 13.00 -1.74
N GLU A 114 5.06 13.47 -0.70
CA GLU A 114 5.50 12.63 0.42
C GLU A 114 4.31 12.11 1.23
N GLN A 115 3.27 12.92 1.35
CA GLN A 115 2.03 12.55 2.03
C GLN A 115 1.32 11.37 1.34
N TYR A 116 1.50 11.23 0.02
CA TYR A 116 0.87 10.19 -0.81
C TYR A 116 1.76 8.98 -1.06
N ALA A 117 3.00 8.98 -0.57
CA ALA A 117 3.91 7.83 -0.65
C ALA A 117 3.41 6.70 0.26
N SER A 118 2.28 6.07 -0.13
CA SER A 118 1.55 5.09 0.68
C SER A 118 2.18 3.71 0.74
N ASN A 119 3.16 3.40 -0.10
CA ASN A 119 3.74 2.07 -0.22
C ASN A 119 5.17 2.03 0.30
N LYS A 120 5.36 2.39 1.57
CA LYS A 120 6.65 2.16 2.21
C LYS A 120 6.87 0.66 2.33
N ARG A 121 7.97 0.18 1.74
CA ARG A 121 8.35 -1.23 1.83
C ARG A 121 9.03 -1.48 3.16
N TYR A 122 8.43 -2.33 3.96
CA TYR A 122 9.06 -2.80 5.17
C TYR A 122 8.98 -4.32 5.28
N THR A 123 9.90 -4.91 6.01
CA THR A 123 9.90 -6.33 6.34
C THR A 123 10.06 -6.49 7.84
N ILE A 124 9.36 -7.45 8.42
CA ILE A 124 9.52 -7.78 9.84
C ILE A 124 10.62 -8.82 9.95
N LYS A 125 11.67 -8.52 10.72
CA LYS A 125 12.82 -9.43 10.93
C LYS A 125 12.56 -10.41 12.05
N TRP A 126 12.15 -9.92 13.20
CA TRP A 126 11.84 -10.73 14.36
C TRP A 126 10.83 -10.05 15.27
N ILE A 127 10.17 -10.83 16.12
CA ILE A 127 9.25 -10.37 17.13
C ILE A 127 9.44 -11.14 18.43
N LYS A 128 9.39 -10.43 19.58
CA LYS A 128 9.38 -10.96 20.94
C LYS A 128 8.12 -10.51 21.64
N TRP A 129 7.52 -11.39 22.42
CA TRP A 129 6.35 -11.01 23.19
C TRP A 129 6.23 -11.82 24.48
N SER A 130 5.63 -11.23 25.49
CA SER A 130 5.37 -11.86 26.78
C SER A 130 3.97 -11.50 27.26
N ASN A 131 3.26 -12.50 27.75
CA ASN A 131 1.92 -12.38 28.39
C ASN A 131 0.82 -11.80 27.49
N PHE A 132 1.00 -11.89 26.18
CA PHE A 132 0.07 -11.34 25.20
C PHE A 132 -1.01 -12.34 24.87
N MET A 133 -2.29 -11.99 25.15
CA MET A 133 -3.48 -12.82 24.89
C MET A 133 -3.36 -14.25 25.47
N SER A 134 -3.23 -15.27 24.62
CA SER A 134 -3.09 -16.68 25.05
C SER A 134 -1.64 -17.11 25.30
N TYR A 135 -0.67 -16.24 25.04
CA TYR A 135 0.76 -16.56 25.17
C TYR A 135 1.29 -16.20 26.55
N GLY A 136 2.11 -17.08 27.12
CA GLY A 136 2.87 -16.83 28.35
C GLY A 136 4.08 -15.93 28.14
N SER A 137 5.10 -16.11 29.01
CA SER A 137 6.36 -15.34 28.95
C SER A 137 7.31 -15.84 27.85
N ASP A 138 8.24 -14.98 27.44
CA ASP A 138 9.47 -15.30 26.69
C ASP A 138 9.27 -15.97 25.32
N ASN A 139 8.29 -15.48 24.55
CA ASN A 139 8.11 -15.93 23.19
C ASN A 139 9.00 -15.11 22.23
N PHE A 140 9.55 -15.81 21.22
CA PHE A 140 10.36 -15.20 20.18
C PHE A 140 10.16 -15.89 18.85
N PHE A 141 10.10 -15.11 17.77
CA PHE A 141 10.05 -15.64 16.41
C PHE A 141 10.93 -14.82 15.46
N ASP A 142 11.75 -15.53 14.67
CA ASP A 142 12.67 -14.96 13.70
C ASP A 142 12.18 -15.23 12.28
N PHE A 143 11.68 -14.17 11.62
CA PHE A 143 11.14 -14.24 10.26
C PHE A 143 12.23 -14.35 9.19
N THR A 144 13.48 -14.02 9.50
CA THR A 144 14.58 -14.13 8.53
C THR A 144 14.88 -15.58 8.15
N LYS A 145 14.44 -16.54 8.99
CA LYS A 145 14.58 -17.97 8.76
C LYS A 145 13.50 -18.59 7.87
N ILE A 146 12.41 -17.86 7.61
CA ILE A 146 11.32 -18.34 6.76
C ILE A 146 11.53 -17.85 5.33
N LYS A 147 11.29 -18.72 4.36
CA LYS A 147 11.37 -18.39 2.94
C LYS A 147 10.19 -18.99 2.20
N GLY A 148 9.61 -18.19 1.30
CA GLY A 148 8.50 -18.61 0.46
C GLY A 148 7.20 -18.83 1.23
N LEU A 149 6.38 -19.78 0.76
CA LEU A 149 5.09 -20.09 1.36
C LEU A 149 5.28 -20.97 2.59
N THR A 150 4.77 -20.51 3.73
CA THR A 150 4.89 -21.20 5.02
C THR A 150 3.49 -21.44 5.60
N LEU A 151 3.23 -22.66 6.04
CA LEU A 151 1.99 -23.03 6.73
C LEU A 151 2.22 -23.01 8.24
N LEU A 152 1.43 -22.20 8.95
CA LEU A 152 1.39 -22.19 10.41
C LEU A 152 0.30 -23.14 10.90
N THR A 153 0.69 -24.11 11.68
CA THR A 153 -0.22 -25.05 12.35
C THR A 153 -0.11 -24.92 13.86
N SER A 154 -1.08 -25.43 14.58
CA SER A 154 -1.04 -25.50 16.06
C SER A 154 -1.59 -26.83 16.55
N GLU A 155 -1.13 -27.24 17.71
CA GLU A 155 -1.63 -28.41 18.42
C GLU A 155 -2.02 -27.98 19.85
N PRO A 156 -3.29 -28.11 20.26
CA PRO A 156 -4.44 -28.53 19.46
C PRO A 156 -4.86 -27.50 18.39
N ALA A 157 -5.55 -28.00 17.34
CA ALA A 157 -5.76 -27.26 16.10
C ALA A 157 -6.46 -25.89 16.25
N ASN A 158 -7.41 -25.73 17.18
CA ASN A 158 -8.23 -24.53 17.31
C ASN A 158 -7.94 -23.69 18.57
N GLN A 159 -6.96 -24.07 19.39
CA GLN A 159 -6.67 -23.39 20.66
C GLN A 159 -5.22 -22.84 20.76
N GLY A 160 -4.40 -23.04 19.74
CA GLY A 160 -2.97 -22.72 19.75
C GLY A 160 -2.62 -21.27 19.44
N GLY A 161 -3.56 -20.31 19.52
CA GLY A 161 -3.25 -18.89 19.37
C GLY A 161 -2.82 -18.44 17.97
N LYS A 162 -3.03 -19.22 16.90
CA LYS A 162 -2.62 -18.88 15.52
C LYS A 162 -3.05 -17.48 15.08
N THR A 163 -4.31 -17.15 15.34
CA THR A 163 -4.86 -15.83 14.99
C THR A 163 -4.19 -14.73 15.80
N SER A 164 -4.01 -14.95 17.11
CA SER A 164 -3.32 -13.99 17.97
C SER A 164 -1.87 -13.75 17.54
N PHE A 165 -1.21 -14.79 16.99
CA PHE A 165 0.14 -14.64 16.42
C PHE A 165 0.12 -13.95 15.06
N CYS A 166 -0.67 -14.46 14.09
CA CYS A 166 -0.59 -13.99 12.69
C CYS A 166 -1.24 -12.63 12.45
N LEU A 167 -2.26 -12.26 13.24
CA LEU A 167 -3.01 -11.03 13.04
C LEU A 167 -2.82 -10.06 14.21
N ASP A 168 -3.20 -10.47 15.42
CA ASP A 168 -3.30 -9.56 16.55
C ASP A 168 -1.93 -9.04 17.02
N LEU A 169 -0.92 -9.91 17.04
CA LEU A 169 0.42 -9.55 17.51
C LEU A 169 1.09 -8.52 16.58
N PHE A 170 1.03 -8.73 15.27
CA PHE A 170 1.57 -7.77 14.30
C PHE A 170 0.84 -6.45 14.35
N ARG A 171 -0.48 -6.51 14.36
CA ARG A 171 -1.31 -5.31 14.40
C ARG A 171 -1.08 -4.54 15.69
N PHE A 172 -0.92 -5.24 16.82
CA PHE A 172 -0.58 -4.61 18.08
C PHE A 172 0.82 -3.99 18.05
N LEU A 173 1.83 -4.70 17.53
CA LEU A 173 3.19 -4.16 17.38
C LEU A 173 3.18 -2.87 16.58
N LEU A 174 2.54 -2.85 15.42
CA LEU A 174 2.60 -1.73 14.47
C LEU A 174 1.67 -0.58 14.88
N PHE A 175 0.44 -0.86 15.26
CA PHE A 175 -0.60 0.16 15.46
C PHE A 175 -1.10 0.29 16.92
N GLY A 176 -0.66 -0.56 17.83
CA GLY A 176 -1.11 -0.56 19.24
C GLY A 176 -2.54 -1.04 19.45
N LYS A 177 -3.11 -1.73 18.47
CA LYS A 177 -4.46 -2.28 18.48
C LYS A 177 -4.44 -3.72 18.04
N VAL A 178 -5.42 -4.51 18.43
CA VAL A 178 -5.66 -5.86 17.91
C VAL A 178 -6.75 -5.86 16.83
N THR A 179 -6.94 -6.98 16.16
CA THR A 179 -7.97 -7.12 15.13
C THR A 179 -9.36 -6.89 15.74
N SER A 180 -10.13 -5.98 15.17
CA SER A 180 -11.44 -5.60 15.71
C SER A 180 -12.52 -6.63 15.35
N ARG A 181 -12.43 -7.83 15.89
CA ARG A 181 -13.52 -8.83 15.81
C ARG A 181 -14.66 -8.52 16.77
N GLU A 182 -14.39 -7.71 17.76
CA GLU A 182 -15.33 -7.32 18.80
C GLU A 182 -15.46 -5.79 18.78
N SER A 183 -16.70 -5.31 18.76
CA SER A 183 -17.03 -3.89 18.77
C SER A 183 -16.60 -3.17 20.05
N ASP A 184 -16.31 -3.92 21.10
CA ASP A 184 -15.97 -3.47 22.45
C ASP A 184 -14.51 -3.71 22.83
N TRP A 185 -13.60 -3.71 21.84
CA TRP A 185 -12.18 -3.89 22.13
C TRP A 185 -11.63 -2.81 23.08
N THR A 186 -10.92 -3.25 24.10
CA THR A 186 -10.21 -2.43 25.06
C THR A 186 -8.78 -2.90 25.24
N LEU A 187 -7.88 -2.00 25.60
CA LEU A 187 -6.46 -2.33 25.83
C LEU A 187 -6.26 -3.40 26.92
N SER A 188 -7.22 -3.56 27.84
CA SER A 188 -7.18 -4.61 28.86
C SER A 188 -7.28 -6.03 28.29
N LYS A 189 -7.83 -6.20 27.08
CA LYS A 189 -7.99 -7.51 26.42
C LYS A 189 -6.68 -8.09 25.87
N VAL A 190 -5.59 -7.32 25.83
CA VAL A 190 -4.27 -7.84 25.43
C VAL A 190 -3.61 -8.71 26.50
N PHE A 191 -4.04 -8.59 27.76
CA PHE A 191 -3.50 -9.40 28.85
C PHE A 191 -3.92 -10.86 28.74
N ASN A 192 -3.00 -11.76 29.08
CA ASN A 192 -3.30 -13.17 29.15
C ASN A 192 -4.41 -13.44 30.19
N SER A 193 -5.53 -13.98 29.70
CA SER A 193 -6.69 -14.31 30.55
C SER A 193 -6.45 -15.48 31.50
N TYR A 194 -5.48 -16.34 31.17
CA TYR A 194 -5.08 -17.49 32.00
C TYR A 194 -4.10 -17.09 33.12
N LEU A 195 -3.56 -15.86 33.08
CA LEU A 195 -2.62 -15.30 34.05
C LEU A 195 -3.21 -14.01 34.64
N PRO A 196 -4.26 -14.09 35.50
CA PRO A 196 -4.94 -12.91 36.03
C PRO A 196 -4.03 -12.02 36.89
N GLU A 197 -3.01 -12.59 37.52
CA GLU A 197 -1.98 -11.87 38.29
C GLU A 197 -1.01 -11.08 37.44
N CYS A 198 -0.91 -11.37 36.14
CA CYS A 198 -0.02 -10.66 35.24
C CYS A 198 -0.32 -9.15 35.22
N THR A 199 0.69 -8.35 35.42
CA THR A 199 0.61 -6.88 35.47
C THR A 199 1.19 -6.21 34.23
N GLU A 200 1.91 -6.97 33.39
CA GLU A 200 2.63 -6.40 32.26
C GLU A 200 2.58 -7.31 31.04
N VAL A 201 2.36 -6.67 29.89
CA VAL A 201 2.45 -7.27 28.56
C VAL A 201 3.52 -6.53 27.78
N ASN A 202 4.46 -7.26 27.20
CA ASN A 202 5.50 -6.70 26.36
C ASN A 202 5.43 -7.28 24.96
N VAL A 203 5.52 -6.40 23.96
CA VAL A 203 5.67 -6.76 22.55
C VAL A 203 6.77 -5.89 21.96
N GLU A 204 7.79 -6.53 21.39
CA GLU A 204 8.95 -5.88 20.78
C GLU A 204 9.20 -6.52 19.42
N GLY A 205 9.46 -5.72 18.39
CA GLY A 205 9.76 -6.27 17.07
C GLY A 205 10.68 -5.39 16.27
N CYS A 206 11.53 -6.04 15.46
CA CYS A 206 12.42 -5.37 14.52
C CYS A 206 11.83 -5.38 13.13
N ILE A 207 11.72 -4.20 12.54
CA ILE A 207 11.30 -3.99 11.16
C ILE A 207 12.45 -3.37 10.37
N ASN A 208 12.58 -3.76 9.11
CA ASN A 208 13.51 -3.14 8.17
C ASN A 208 12.71 -2.28 7.20
N ILE A 209 13.04 -1.01 7.10
CA ILE A 209 12.45 -0.04 6.17
C ILE A 209 13.58 0.47 5.29
N ASP A 210 13.49 0.24 3.97
CA ASP A 210 14.45 0.71 2.97
C ASP A 210 15.93 0.41 3.34
N GLY A 211 16.17 -0.78 3.90
CA GLY A 211 17.52 -1.24 4.28
C GLY A 211 17.97 -0.83 5.69
N GLN A 212 17.23 0.04 6.38
CA GLN A 212 17.49 0.46 7.75
C GLN A 212 16.61 -0.29 8.75
N ASP A 213 17.21 -0.79 9.83
CA ASP A 213 16.50 -1.50 10.89
C ASP A 213 15.96 -0.55 11.96
N TYR A 214 14.74 -0.83 12.39
CA TYR A 214 14.05 -0.12 13.46
C TYR A 214 13.43 -1.11 14.43
N VAL A 215 13.38 -0.75 15.71
CA VAL A 215 12.74 -1.56 16.76
C VAL A 215 11.58 -0.79 17.36
N ILE A 216 10.41 -1.41 17.36
CA ILE A 216 9.22 -0.93 18.06
C ILE A 216 9.06 -1.76 19.32
N LYS A 217 8.89 -1.10 20.46
CA LYS A 217 8.60 -1.72 21.75
C LYS A 217 7.33 -1.16 22.34
N ARG A 218 6.38 -2.03 22.68
CA ARG A 218 5.13 -1.68 23.36
C ARG A 218 5.04 -2.41 24.69
N THR A 219 4.80 -1.67 25.73
CA THR A 219 4.58 -2.20 27.08
C THR A 219 3.21 -1.75 27.54
N VAL A 220 2.38 -2.68 27.97
CA VAL A 220 1.07 -2.41 28.56
C VAL A 220 1.08 -2.82 30.01
N THR A 221 0.68 -1.93 30.88
CA THR A 221 0.69 -2.19 32.33
C THR A 221 -0.70 -2.01 32.94
N ARG A 222 -0.99 -2.84 33.94
CA ARG A 222 -2.19 -2.73 34.78
C ARG A 222 -1.85 -2.94 36.26
N PRO A 223 -2.65 -2.44 37.18
CA PRO A 223 -2.44 -2.68 38.61
C PRO A 223 -2.42 -4.16 38.97
N ALA A 224 -1.70 -4.51 40.05
CA ALA A 224 -1.70 -5.85 40.60
C ALA A 224 -3.11 -6.30 40.99
N LEU A 225 -3.40 -7.60 40.91
CA LEU A 225 -4.74 -8.16 41.08
C LEU A 225 -5.44 -7.67 42.38
N LYS A 226 -4.72 -7.65 43.51
CA LYS A 226 -5.24 -7.18 44.81
C LYS A 226 -5.64 -5.69 44.84
N LYS A 227 -5.09 -4.87 43.91
CA LYS A 227 -5.38 -3.42 43.81
C LYS A 227 -6.28 -3.09 42.61
N ARG A 228 -6.74 -4.12 41.86
CA ARG A 228 -7.52 -3.92 40.68
C ARG A 228 -8.99 -3.71 41.01
N THR A 229 -9.56 -2.65 40.47
CA THR A 229 -10.98 -2.30 40.54
C THR A 229 -11.51 -2.13 39.13
N GLU A 230 -12.82 -2.07 38.96
CA GLU A 230 -13.44 -1.79 37.63
C GLU A 230 -12.97 -0.48 37.00
N LYS A 231 -12.55 0.49 37.84
CA LYS A 231 -12.01 1.79 37.40
C LYS A 231 -10.50 1.80 37.20
N SER A 232 -9.83 0.68 37.38
CA SER A 232 -8.37 0.59 37.21
C SER A 232 -7.96 0.89 35.77
N LYS A 233 -7.10 1.89 35.60
CA LYS A 233 -6.61 2.29 34.27
C LYS A 233 -5.52 1.33 33.80
N VAL A 234 -5.59 0.95 32.53
CA VAL A 234 -4.54 0.27 31.80
C VAL A 234 -3.78 1.35 31.02
N SER A 235 -2.46 1.32 31.09
CA SER A 235 -1.59 2.27 30.38
C SER A 235 -0.74 1.54 29.34
N GLN A 236 -0.45 2.22 28.24
CA GLN A 236 0.44 1.75 27.19
C GLN A 236 1.58 2.75 27.04
N LYS A 237 2.81 2.23 26.98
CA LYS A 237 4.01 2.96 26.57
C LYS A 237 4.47 2.38 25.23
N VAL A 238 4.86 3.24 24.31
CA VAL A 238 5.49 2.84 23.03
C VAL A 238 6.83 3.55 22.92
N SER A 239 7.83 2.85 22.42
CA SER A 239 9.14 3.41 22.09
C SER A 239 9.54 2.94 20.68
N TYR A 240 10.18 3.82 19.93
CA TYR A 240 10.62 3.56 18.56
C TYR A 240 12.09 3.91 18.42
N TYR A 241 12.89 2.96 17.98
CA TYR A 241 14.34 3.07 17.93
C TYR A 241 14.84 2.80 16.51
N LYS A 242 15.83 3.58 16.10
CA LYS A 242 16.69 3.26 14.95
C LYS A 242 17.83 2.37 15.42
N VAL A 243 18.14 1.32 14.67
CA VAL A 243 19.27 0.44 14.99
C VAL A 243 20.49 0.87 14.19
N VAL A 244 21.56 1.25 14.88
CA VAL A 244 22.83 1.62 14.26
C VAL A 244 23.96 0.87 15.00
N ASN A 245 24.73 0.04 14.28
CA ASN A 245 25.81 -0.77 14.85
C ASN A 245 25.35 -1.57 16.10
N ASP A 246 24.22 -2.27 16.00
CA ASP A 246 23.59 -3.03 17.09
C ASP A 246 23.19 -2.19 18.32
N THR A 247 23.21 -0.87 18.22
CA THR A 247 22.78 0.04 19.28
C THR A 247 21.42 0.63 18.94
N TYR A 248 20.53 0.73 19.93
CA TYR A 248 19.20 1.32 19.79
C TYR A 248 19.29 2.81 20.07
N ILE A 249 19.06 3.62 19.05
CA ILE A 249 18.99 5.08 19.14
C ILE A 249 17.51 5.45 19.14
N ALA A 250 17.05 6.05 20.23
CA ALA A 250 15.66 6.51 20.31
C ALA A 250 15.40 7.59 19.25
N LEU A 251 14.27 7.48 18.55
CA LEU A 251 13.78 8.51 17.66
C LEU A 251 12.94 9.47 18.51
N GLU A 252 13.62 10.29 19.31
CA GLU A 252 13.02 11.32 20.17
C GLU A 252 13.40 12.69 19.62
N ASP A 253 12.48 13.66 19.72
CA ASP A 253 12.86 15.05 19.48
C ASP A 253 13.81 15.51 20.59
N ASP A 254 14.96 16.02 20.22
CA ASP A 254 16.07 16.43 21.11
C ASP A 254 15.67 17.52 22.16
N ASP A 255 14.47 18.10 22.05
CA ASP A 255 14.05 19.28 22.85
C ASP A 255 13.13 18.97 24.04
N SER A 256 12.78 17.71 24.31
CA SER A 256 11.87 17.40 25.43
C SER A 256 12.51 16.58 26.55
N ASP A 257 12.69 17.17 27.71
CA ASP A 257 13.15 16.51 28.96
C ASP A 257 12.27 15.31 29.42
N ASN A 258 11.13 15.07 28.75
CA ASN A 258 10.13 14.05 29.13
C ASN A 258 9.95 12.90 28.11
N GLY A 259 10.70 12.87 27.00
CA GLY A 259 10.49 11.90 25.92
C GLY A 259 9.18 12.12 25.15
N MET A 260 9.07 11.54 23.95
CA MET A 260 7.86 11.64 23.12
C MET A 260 6.65 10.98 23.77
N SER A 261 5.48 11.61 23.61
CA SER A 261 4.23 11.00 24.03
C SER A 261 3.90 9.75 23.19
N THR A 262 3.15 8.82 23.77
CA THR A 262 2.66 7.62 23.05
C THR A 262 1.92 7.98 21.73
N THR A 263 1.27 9.13 21.69
CA THR A 263 0.53 9.62 20.52
C THR A 263 1.48 10.04 19.40
N GLU A 264 2.52 10.80 19.71
CA GLU A 264 3.52 11.27 18.76
C GLU A 264 4.34 10.10 18.21
N THR A 265 4.82 9.21 19.07
CA THR A 265 5.53 8.00 18.65
C THR A 265 4.68 7.14 17.71
N ASN A 266 3.38 6.95 17.99
CA ASN A 266 2.46 6.24 17.11
C ASN A 266 2.28 6.96 15.76
N LYS A 267 2.30 8.29 15.74
CA LYS A 267 2.23 9.07 14.50
C LYS A 267 3.45 8.81 13.63
N ILE A 268 4.66 8.89 14.19
CA ILE A 268 5.91 8.62 13.47
C ILE A 268 5.95 7.17 12.95
N ILE A 269 5.57 6.20 13.76
CA ILE A 269 5.47 4.81 13.32
C ILE A 269 4.54 4.70 12.12
N LYS A 270 3.34 5.29 12.20
CA LYS A 270 2.35 5.27 11.12
C LYS A 270 2.86 5.95 9.85
N GLU A 271 3.58 7.06 9.97
CA GLU A 271 4.23 7.73 8.84
C GLU A 271 5.33 6.86 8.21
N SER A 272 5.98 6.02 9.01
CA SER A 272 7.06 5.14 8.57
C SER A 272 6.57 3.85 7.88
N ILE A 273 5.42 3.30 8.28
CA ILE A 273 4.93 1.98 7.82
C ILE A 273 3.63 2.05 7.02
N GLY A 274 2.95 3.21 7.01
CA GLY A 274 1.65 3.37 6.37
C GLY A 274 0.47 3.19 7.31
N ASN A 275 -0.74 3.14 6.75
CA ASN A 275 -1.96 3.11 7.55
C ASN A 275 -2.44 1.67 7.86
N GLU A 276 -3.21 1.57 8.93
CA GLU A 276 -3.77 0.32 9.47
C GLU A 276 -4.67 -0.42 8.45
N ARG A 277 -5.45 0.31 7.66
CA ARG A 277 -6.37 -0.29 6.68
C ARG A 277 -5.62 -0.96 5.52
N ASP A 278 -4.52 -0.37 5.07
CA ASP A 278 -3.70 -0.96 4.01
C ASP A 278 -2.98 -2.21 4.53
N PHE A 279 -2.50 -2.18 5.78
CA PHE A 279 -1.95 -3.36 6.44
C PHE A 279 -2.96 -4.52 6.48
N ASP A 280 -4.20 -4.25 6.90
CA ASP A 280 -5.27 -5.27 7.01
C ASP A 280 -5.71 -5.83 5.65
N LEU A 281 -5.62 -5.05 4.59
CA LEU A 281 -6.10 -5.46 3.26
C LEU A 281 -5.00 -6.01 2.35
N MET A 282 -3.73 -5.67 2.59
CA MET A 282 -2.63 -6.03 1.69
C MET A 282 -1.59 -6.94 2.33
N ILE A 283 -1.40 -6.85 3.65
CA ILE A 283 -0.32 -7.57 4.36
C ILE A 283 -0.90 -8.65 5.26
N CYS A 284 -1.83 -8.30 6.12
CA CYS A 284 -2.41 -9.19 7.11
C CYS A 284 -3.89 -9.47 6.80
N VAL A 285 -4.10 -10.12 5.67
CA VAL A 285 -5.42 -10.29 5.06
C VAL A 285 -6.20 -11.40 5.74
N ASP A 286 -7.40 -11.09 6.22
CA ASP A 286 -8.37 -12.07 6.68
C ASP A 286 -9.65 -12.08 5.82
N ALA A 287 -10.49 -13.08 6.00
CA ALA A 287 -11.70 -13.25 5.20
C ALA A 287 -12.73 -12.12 5.43
N ASP A 288 -12.80 -11.55 6.63
CA ASP A 288 -13.78 -10.52 6.97
C ASP A 288 -13.37 -9.17 6.40
N ASN A 289 -12.07 -8.85 6.41
CA ASN A 289 -11.52 -7.68 5.74
C ASN A 289 -11.74 -7.74 4.23
N LEU A 290 -11.53 -8.91 3.60
CA LEU A 290 -11.81 -9.10 2.17
C LEU A 290 -13.30 -8.94 1.85
N LYS A 291 -14.20 -9.51 2.64
CA LYS A 291 -15.65 -9.31 2.48
C LYS A 291 -16.01 -7.83 2.62
N GLY A 292 -15.42 -7.14 3.61
CA GLY A 292 -15.57 -5.72 3.80
C GLY A 292 -15.17 -4.92 2.56
N LEU A 293 -14.03 -5.24 1.93
CA LEU A 293 -13.58 -4.61 0.70
C LEU A 293 -14.55 -4.83 -0.48
N ILE A 294 -15.06 -6.06 -0.65
CA ILE A 294 -16.01 -6.39 -1.72
C ILE A 294 -17.34 -5.64 -1.51
N SER A 295 -17.76 -5.46 -0.27
CA SER A 295 -19.02 -4.80 0.10
C SER A 295 -18.95 -3.26 0.05
N LEU A 296 -17.76 -2.67 -0.15
CA LEU A 296 -17.64 -1.23 -0.31
C LEU A 296 -18.40 -0.73 -1.54
N LYS A 297 -18.87 0.51 -1.47
CA LYS A 297 -19.40 1.23 -2.65
C LYS A 297 -18.29 1.36 -3.71
N ASP A 298 -18.69 1.34 -4.98
CA ASP A 298 -17.74 1.37 -6.11
C ASP A 298 -16.77 2.55 -6.05
N THR A 299 -17.26 3.74 -5.65
CA THR A 299 -16.43 4.94 -5.49
C THR A 299 -15.37 4.79 -4.38
N GLU A 300 -15.73 4.19 -3.24
CA GLU A 300 -14.80 3.97 -2.13
C GLU A 300 -13.77 2.89 -2.47
N ARG A 301 -14.20 1.82 -3.15
CA ARG A 301 -13.34 0.78 -3.66
C ARG A 301 -12.37 1.32 -4.70
N GLY A 302 -12.86 2.15 -5.64
CA GLY A 302 -12.03 2.84 -6.63
C GLY A 302 -10.95 3.71 -5.99
N ARG A 303 -11.27 4.50 -4.97
CA ARG A 303 -10.30 5.31 -4.22
C ARG A 303 -9.25 4.47 -3.49
N LEU A 304 -9.63 3.33 -2.90
CA LEU A 304 -8.67 2.41 -2.28
C LEU A 304 -7.71 1.85 -3.33
N MET A 305 -8.22 1.40 -4.46
CA MET A 305 -7.39 0.89 -5.57
C MET A 305 -6.47 1.99 -6.09
N ALA A 306 -6.97 3.21 -6.33
CA ALA A 306 -6.18 4.35 -6.76
C ALA A 306 -5.04 4.66 -5.78
N ARG A 307 -5.30 4.56 -4.47
CA ARG A 307 -4.26 4.72 -3.45
C ARG A 307 -3.19 3.64 -3.55
N TRP A 308 -3.57 2.38 -3.69
CA TRP A 308 -2.61 1.26 -3.74
C TRP A 308 -1.71 1.29 -4.97
N ILE A 309 -2.22 1.80 -6.09
CA ILE A 309 -1.42 1.96 -7.32
C ILE A 309 -0.77 3.35 -7.44
N GLY A 310 -0.87 4.19 -6.39
CA GLY A 310 -0.18 5.48 -6.34
C GLY A 310 -0.83 6.60 -7.16
N LEU A 311 -2.12 6.52 -7.48
CA LEU A 311 -2.85 7.51 -8.27
C LEU A 311 -3.44 8.67 -7.44
N LEU A 312 -3.39 8.63 -6.11
CA LEU A 312 -3.94 9.72 -5.28
C LEU A 312 -3.35 11.11 -5.56
N PRO A 313 -2.03 11.27 -5.85
CA PRO A 313 -1.50 12.57 -6.24
C PRO A 313 -2.17 13.15 -7.47
N LEU A 314 -2.59 12.29 -8.42
CA LEU A 314 -3.30 12.74 -9.62
C LEU A 314 -4.74 13.17 -9.31
N GLU A 315 -5.41 12.52 -8.36
CA GLU A 315 -6.74 12.96 -7.87
C GLU A 315 -6.64 14.34 -7.20
N GLU A 316 -5.61 14.58 -6.39
CA GLU A 316 -5.38 15.89 -5.77
C GLU A 316 -5.00 16.95 -6.82
N LYS A 317 -4.20 16.58 -7.82
CA LYS A 317 -3.85 17.43 -8.94
C LYS A 317 -5.10 17.89 -9.72
N ASP A 318 -6.00 16.96 -10.05
CA ASP A 318 -7.27 17.26 -10.72
C ASP A 318 -8.13 18.22 -9.88
N LYS A 319 -8.21 17.98 -8.58
CA LYS A 319 -8.95 18.86 -7.66
C LYS A 319 -8.38 20.28 -7.64
N ILE A 320 -7.06 20.45 -7.47
CA ILE A 320 -6.39 21.77 -7.48
C ILE A 320 -6.60 22.44 -8.82
N ALA A 321 -6.45 21.73 -9.93
CA ALA A 321 -6.69 22.27 -11.27
C ALA A 321 -8.13 22.75 -11.45
N SER A 322 -9.11 21.95 -11.03
CA SER A 322 -10.53 22.30 -11.10
C SER A 322 -10.89 23.48 -10.21
N GLU A 323 -10.33 23.56 -8.99
CA GLU A 323 -10.54 24.71 -8.10
C GLU A 323 -9.93 25.99 -8.68
N THR A 324 -8.72 25.91 -9.23
CA THR A 324 -8.04 27.04 -9.88
C THR A 324 -8.84 27.51 -11.09
N PHE A 325 -9.27 26.59 -11.97
CA PHE A 325 -10.11 26.92 -13.12
C PHE A 325 -11.41 27.63 -12.72
N ASN A 326 -12.12 27.10 -11.74
CA ASN A 326 -13.37 27.69 -11.28
C ASN A 326 -13.18 29.08 -10.66
N LYS A 327 -12.10 29.25 -9.88
CA LYS A 327 -11.80 30.51 -9.19
C LYS A 327 -11.28 31.59 -10.15
N GLU A 328 -10.34 31.24 -11.02
CA GLU A 328 -9.64 32.22 -11.84
C GLU A 328 -10.29 32.46 -13.19
N ILE A 329 -10.95 31.45 -13.79
CA ILE A 329 -11.56 31.58 -15.11
C ILE A 329 -13.08 31.73 -15.01
N VAL A 330 -13.78 30.77 -14.43
CA VAL A 330 -15.26 30.78 -14.40
C VAL A 330 -15.80 31.99 -13.62
N SER A 331 -15.15 32.35 -12.49
CA SER A 331 -15.57 33.53 -11.71
C SER A 331 -15.33 34.84 -12.45
N LEU A 332 -14.20 34.97 -13.16
CA LEU A 332 -13.94 36.14 -14.00
C LEU A 332 -14.94 36.24 -15.16
N LEU A 333 -15.22 35.13 -15.84
CA LEU A 333 -16.23 35.09 -16.91
C LEU A 333 -17.61 35.55 -16.43
N LYS A 334 -18.01 35.19 -15.21
CA LYS A 334 -19.26 35.65 -14.61
C LYS A 334 -19.27 37.14 -14.29
N MET A 335 -18.11 37.74 -14.02
CA MET A 335 -18.01 39.18 -13.76
C MET A 335 -18.12 40.03 -15.01
N TYR A 336 -17.78 39.48 -16.17
CA TYR A 336 -17.82 40.22 -17.44
C TYR A 336 -19.20 40.28 -18.12
N LEU A 337 -20.27 39.78 -17.48
CA LEU A 337 -21.66 39.83 -18.03
C LEU A 337 -21.86 39.13 -19.37
N TYR A 338 -20.87 38.45 -19.91
CA TYR A 338 -20.98 37.70 -21.16
C TYR A 338 -21.18 36.21 -20.86
N SER A 339 -22.01 35.56 -21.65
CA SER A 339 -22.09 34.12 -21.62
C SER A 339 -20.78 33.50 -22.17
N LYS A 340 -20.50 32.24 -21.76
CA LYS A 340 -19.36 31.50 -22.26
C LYS A 340 -19.32 31.47 -23.80
N ASP A 341 -20.48 31.32 -24.41
CA ASP A 341 -20.61 31.22 -25.86
C ASP A 341 -20.34 32.55 -26.56
N GLU A 342 -20.75 33.67 -25.96
CA GLU A 342 -20.46 35.02 -26.47
C GLU A 342 -18.97 35.35 -26.38
N LEU A 343 -18.29 34.95 -25.30
CA LEU A 343 -16.87 35.16 -25.16
C LEU A 343 -16.04 34.25 -26.10
N CYS A 344 -16.46 33.02 -26.33
CA CYS A 344 -15.86 32.14 -27.32
C CYS A 344 -16.03 32.71 -28.74
N ALA A 345 -17.18 33.32 -29.08
CA ALA A 345 -17.40 33.98 -30.37
C ALA A 345 -16.46 35.19 -30.55
N ILE A 346 -16.28 36.02 -29.51
CA ILE A 346 -15.37 37.20 -29.56
C ILE A 346 -13.91 36.76 -29.73
N ILE A 347 -13.47 35.67 -29.12
CA ILE A 347 -12.10 35.11 -29.23
C ILE A 347 -11.84 34.59 -30.64
N VAL A 348 -12.84 34.00 -31.30
CA VAL A 348 -12.72 33.45 -32.66
C VAL A 348 -12.72 34.54 -33.72
N GLU A 349 -13.29 35.73 -33.46
CA GLU A 349 -13.39 36.86 -34.39
C GLU A 349 -12.17 37.79 -34.32
N ASN A 350 -11.28 37.66 -33.32
CA ASN A 350 -10.03 38.44 -33.21
C ASN A 350 -8.80 37.54 -33.42
#